data_8663e31de6ad2cf190f9a9097196cfa4
#
_entry.id   8663e31de6ad2cf190f9a9097196cfa4
#
_cell.length_a   1.000
_cell.length_b   1.000
_cell.length_c   1.000
_cell.angle_alpha   90.00
_cell.angle_beta   90.00
_cell.angle_gamma   90.00
#
_symmetry.space_group_name_H-M   'P 1'
#
loop_
_entity.id
_entity.type
_entity.pdbx_description
1 polymer ?
#
loop_
_entity_poly.entity_id
_entity_poly.type
_entity_poly.pdbx_seq_one_letter_code
_entity_poly.pdbx_strand_id
1 'polypeptide(L)'
;MILVVLILLFFCGLCMVYFGQSLKRPTIQGPILIVTAHPDDECMFFSPVILSLLKWDIPVDLLCLSSGNYYGVGRTRRDELRRSVSILGIRHHRLVCDKKLPDNPRKIWPAERVQSYVCKAVRKWHSKTIISFDISGVSGHSNHCQIHSALAEMPRGVPGMFVYCLKTYKPLFKYCTPLIVLLAFCLEHEHVFCVPFTGTLTPHKAMLQHRSQLLWFRYLYMVFASYMYINVLFPLNRMER
;
A
#
# COMPACT_ATOMS: atom_id res chain seq x y z
N MET A 1 -28.73 20.15 21.17
CA MET A 1 -29.02 18.72 21.39
C MET A 1 -29.22 17.95 20.07
N ILE A 2 -30.17 18.31 19.20
CA ILE A 2 -30.46 17.62 17.94
C ILE A 2 -29.21 17.51 17.03
N LEU A 3 -28.44 18.59 16.83
CA LEU A 3 -27.24 18.59 15.97
C LEU A 3 -26.18 17.59 16.48
N VAL A 4 -25.97 17.50 17.78
CA VAL A 4 -25.02 16.55 18.38
C VAL A 4 -25.47 15.10 18.13
N VAL A 5 -26.77 14.81 18.26
CA VAL A 5 -27.33 13.49 17.96
C VAL A 5 -27.15 13.15 16.49
N LEU A 6 -27.41 14.08 15.57
CA LEU A 6 -27.21 13.86 14.13
C LEU A 6 -25.74 13.58 13.76
N ILE A 7 -24.80 14.32 14.39
CA ILE A 7 -23.37 14.12 14.22
C ILE A 7 -22.98 12.71 14.71
N LEU A 8 -23.45 12.30 15.88
CA LEU A 8 -23.16 10.98 16.43
C LEU A 8 -23.72 9.86 15.54
N LEU A 9 -24.96 9.99 15.05
CA LEU A 9 -25.57 9.03 14.14
C LEU A 9 -24.80 8.93 12.82
N PHE A 10 -24.34 10.06 12.28
CA PHE A 10 -23.50 10.09 11.07
C PHE A 10 -22.17 9.34 11.29
N PHE A 11 -21.46 9.61 12.39
CA PHE A 11 -20.21 8.89 12.70
C PHE A 11 -20.44 7.41 13.00
N CYS A 12 -21.51 7.04 13.70
CA CYS A 12 -21.90 5.64 13.87
C CYS A 12 -22.16 4.95 12.53
N GLY A 13 -22.87 5.61 11.61
CA GLY A 13 -23.11 5.10 10.25
C GLY A 13 -21.79 4.87 9.49
N LEU A 14 -20.87 5.84 9.54
CA LEU A 14 -19.55 5.69 8.92
C LEU A 14 -18.75 4.52 9.53
N CYS A 15 -18.78 4.37 10.85
CA CYS A 15 -18.15 3.24 11.53
C CYS A 15 -18.74 1.91 11.09
N MET A 16 -20.07 1.80 11.01
CA MET A 16 -20.73 0.58 10.53
C MET A 16 -20.34 0.23 9.10
N VAL A 17 -20.29 1.23 8.20
CA VAL A 17 -19.84 1.02 6.82
C VAL A 17 -18.38 0.57 6.80
N TYR A 18 -17.49 1.25 7.52
CA TYR A 18 -16.08 0.91 7.59
C TYR A 18 -15.86 -0.53 8.09
N PHE A 19 -16.45 -0.89 9.22
CA PHE A 19 -16.31 -2.23 9.77
C PHE A 19 -17.03 -3.29 8.93
N GLY A 20 -18.17 -2.95 8.33
CA GLY A 20 -18.86 -3.82 7.37
C GLY A 20 -17.95 -4.18 6.18
N GLN A 21 -17.23 -3.19 5.61
CA GLN A 21 -16.25 -3.46 4.56
C GLN A 21 -15.09 -4.34 5.06
N SER A 22 -14.60 -4.11 6.28
CA SER A 22 -13.53 -4.92 6.85
C SER A 22 -13.90 -6.40 7.06
N LEU A 23 -15.20 -6.74 7.03
CA LEU A 23 -15.71 -8.11 7.13
C LEU A 23 -15.92 -8.80 5.78
N LYS A 24 -15.86 -8.07 4.67
CA LYS A 24 -16.01 -8.67 3.33
C LYS A 24 -14.74 -9.42 2.93
N ARG A 25 -14.94 -10.63 2.37
CA ARG A 25 -13.84 -11.39 1.81
C ARG A 25 -13.34 -10.72 0.54
N PRO A 26 -12.02 -10.52 0.39
CA PRO A 26 -11.44 -9.97 -0.83
C PRO A 26 -11.68 -10.91 -2.03
N THR A 27 -11.98 -10.34 -3.19
CA THR A 27 -12.15 -11.07 -4.46
C THR A 27 -10.82 -11.25 -5.21
N ILE A 28 -9.72 -10.74 -4.66
CA ILE A 28 -8.38 -10.80 -5.27
C ILE A 28 -7.75 -12.18 -5.04
N GLN A 29 -7.18 -12.75 -6.10
CA GLN A 29 -6.55 -14.07 -6.05
C GLN A 29 -5.13 -14.00 -5.50
N GLY A 30 -4.85 -14.76 -4.43
CA GLY A 30 -3.50 -14.91 -3.85
C GLY A 30 -2.72 -16.11 -4.38
N PRO A 31 -1.42 -16.21 -4.06
CA PRO A 31 -0.62 -15.28 -3.23
C PRO A 31 -0.40 -13.91 -3.85
N ILE A 32 -0.25 -12.89 -2.99
CA ILE A 32 -0.13 -11.48 -3.40
C ILE A 32 1.32 -11.01 -3.29
N LEU A 33 1.81 -10.30 -4.31
CA LEU A 33 3.07 -9.56 -4.26
C LEU A 33 2.79 -8.06 -4.16
N ILE A 34 3.17 -7.45 -3.03
CA ILE A 34 3.21 -6.01 -2.91
C ILE A 34 4.57 -5.50 -3.37
N VAL A 35 4.58 -4.52 -4.28
CA VAL A 35 5.80 -3.89 -4.79
C VAL A 35 5.86 -2.45 -4.32
N THR A 36 6.90 -2.10 -3.57
CA THR A 36 7.13 -0.76 -3.02
C THR A 36 8.50 -0.22 -3.43
N ALA A 37 8.68 1.09 -3.30
CA ALA A 37 9.94 1.74 -3.63
C ALA A 37 10.91 1.76 -2.44
N HIS A 38 10.43 2.08 -1.23
CA HIS A 38 11.27 2.34 -0.06
C HIS A 38 10.76 1.59 1.18
N PRO A 39 11.64 1.35 2.16
CA PRO A 39 11.21 0.95 3.51
C PRO A 39 10.38 2.07 4.13
N ASP A 40 9.23 1.76 4.65
CA ASP A 40 8.10 2.52 5.20
C ASP A 40 6.85 2.56 4.30
N ASP A 41 6.99 2.42 2.99
CA ASP A 41 5.85 2.40 2.06
C ASP A 41 4.82 1.33 2.44
N GLU A 42 5.29 0.13 2.85
CA GLU A 42 4.44 -1.02 3.17
C GLU A 42 3.47 -0.72 4.30
N CYS A 43 3.92 0.00 5.32
CA CYS A 43 3.07 0.35 6.46
C CYS A 43 2.32 1.65 6.25
N MET A 44 2.89 2.60 5.51
CA MET A 44 2.25 3.89 5.24
C MET A 44 1.09 3.80 4.26
N PHE A 45 1.22 2.95 3.24
CA PHE A 45 0.30 2.98 2.11
C PHE A 45 -0.48 1.69 1.93
N PHE A 46 0.06 0.53 2.33
CA PHE A 46 -0.52 -0.77 2.00
C PHE A 46 -1.01 -1.57 3.22
N SER A 47 -0.88 -1.04 4.45
CA SER A 47 -1.33 -1.76 5.65
C SER A 47 -2.78 -2.22 5.60
N PRO A 48 -3.77 -1.41 5.15
CA PRO A 48 -5.16 -1.86 5.08
C PRO A 48 -5.35 -3.08 4.18
N VAL A 49 -4.76 -3.07 2.98
CA VAL A 49 -4.86 -4.21 2.08
C VAL A 49 -4.10 -5.43 2.61
N ILE A 50 -2.90 -5.26 3.18
CA ILE A 50 -2.12 -6.34 3.77
C ILE A 50 -2.93 -7.04 4.88
N LEU A 51 -3.38 -6.28 5.86
CA LEU A 51 -4.09 -6.82 7.03
C LEU A 51 -5.45 -7.43 6.66
N SER A 52 -6.15 -6.83 5.69
CA SER A 52 -7.41 -7.38 5.19
C SER A 52 -7.21 -8.71 4.47
N LEU A 53 -6.16 -8.85 3.65
CA LEU A 53 -5.84 -10.11 2.97
C LEU A 53 -5.44 -11.20 3.94
N LEU A 54 -4.56 -10.88 4.89
CA LEU A 54 -4.09 -11.83 5.90
C LEU A 54 -5.20 -12.33 6.83
N LYS A 55 -6.20 -11.49 7.13
CA LYS A 55 -7.40 -11.90 7.88
C LYS A 55 -8.15 -13.07 7.20
N TRP A 56 -8.03 -13.19 5.89
CA TRP A 56 -8.68 -14.23 5.09
C TRP A 56 -7.68 -15.30 4.60
N ASP A 57 -6.55 -15.45 5.32
CA ASP A 57 -5.50 -16.43 5.02
C ASP A 57 -4.93 -16.32 3.59
N ILE A 58 -5.02 -15.13 2.97
CA ILE A 58 -4.43 -14.86 1.68
C ILE A 58 -2.97 -14.40 1.90
N PRO A 59 -1.96 -15.19 1.48
CA PRO A 59 -0.57 -14.87 1.74
C PRO A 59 -0.12 -13.61 1.03
N VAL A 60 0.62 -12.75 1.74
CA VAL A 60 1.20 -11.51 1.22
C VAL A 60 2.72 -11.56 1.32
N ASP A 61 3.38 -11.24 0.22
CA ASP A 61 4.83 -11.10 0.10
C ASP A 61 5.18 -9.67 -0.30
N LEU A 62 6.38 -9.18 0.05
CA LEU A 62 6.82 -7.81 -0.20
C LEU A 62 8.12 -7.78 -1.00
N LEU A 63 8.13 -7.00 -2.08
CA LEU A 63 9.32 -6.60 -2.82
C LEU A 63 9.53 -5.09 -2.66
N CYS A 64 10.53 -4.68 -1.88
CA CYS A 64 10.96 -3.30 -1.74
C CYS A 64 12.16 -3.05 -2.66
N LEU A 65 12.05 -2.11 -3.59
CA LEU A 65 12.98 -1.95 -4.71
C LEU A 65 14.21 -1.09 -4.42
N SER A 66 14.23 -0.37 -3.30
CA SER A 66 15.43 0.33 -2.84
C SER A 66 15.58 0.25 -1.32
N SER A 67 16.78 0.50 -0.83
CA SER A 67 17.04 0.56 0.61
C SER A 67 16.68 1.90 1.25
N GLY A 68 16.17 2.86 0.49
CA GLY A 68 15.86 4.18 1.03
C GLY A 68 17.13 4.95 1.47
N ASN A 69 18.22 4.86 0.70
CA ASN A 69 19.55 5.34 1.11
C ASN A 69 19.88 6.77 0.67
N TYR A 70 18.89 7.61 0.38
CA TYR A 70 19.15 9.00 -0.06
C TYR A 70 20.00 9.79 0.93
N TYR A 71 19.75 9.61 2.23
CA TYR A 71 20.48 10.26 3.32
C TYR A 71 21.54 9.38 3.98
N GLY A 72 21.98 8.29 3.34
CA GLY A 72 23.01 7.40 3.89
C GLY A 72 22.52 6.43 4.97
N VAL A 73 21.21 6.35 5.24
CA VAL A 73 20.61 5.55 6.34
C VAL A 73 20.04 4.20 5.87
N GLY A 74 20.36 3.76 4.66
CA GLY A 74 19.79 2.54 4.08
C GLY A 74 20.03 1.26 4.88
N ARG A 75 21.14 1.15 5.64
CA ARG A 75 21.38 0.01 6.54
C ARG A 75 20.37 0.00 7.69
N THR A 76 20.17 1.13 8.34
CA THR A 76 19.18 1.31 9.42
C THR A 76 17.78 0.99 8.91
N ARG A 77 17.37 1.56 7.75
CA ARG A 77 16.05 1.35 7.16
C ARG A 77 15.79 -0.11 6.78
N ARG A 78 16.82 -0.88 6.43
CA ARG A 78 16.70 -2.33 6.21
C ARG A 78 16.26 -3.07 7.48
N ASP A 79 16.84 -2.74 8.63
CA ASP A 79 16.51 -3.39 9.88
C ASP A 79 15.14 -2.92 10.40
N GLU A 80 14.78 -1.67 10.13
CA GLU A 80 13.45 -1.12 10.39
C GLU A 80 12.39 -1.85 9.57
N LEU A 81 12.62 -2.05 8.26
CA LEU A 81 11.73 -2.82 7.38
C LEU A 81 11.51 -4.25 7.90
N ARG A 82 12.56 -4.94 8.35
CA ARG A 82 12.43 -6.30 8.91
C ARG A 82 11.47 -6.35 10.08
N ARG A 83 11.54 -5.37 10.99
CA ARG A 83 10.62 -5.29 12.14
C ARG A 83 9.19 -4.94 11.71
N SER A 84 9.03 -3.99 10.77
CA SER A 84 7.74 -3.59 10.24
C SER A 84 7.02 -4.76 9.56
N VAL A 85 7.68 -5.49 8.66
CA VAL A 85 7.08 -6.64 7.96
C VAL A 85 6.69 -7.77 8.90
N SER A 86 7.47 -7.97 9.99
CA SER A 86 7.12 -8.94 11.03
C SER A 86 5.83 -8.56 11.77
N ILE A 87 5.66 -7.27 12.08
CA ILE A 87 4.44 -6.75 12.73
C ILE A 87 3.22 -6.85 11.80
N LEU A 88 3.42 -6.57 10.49
CA LEU A 88 2.35 -6.67 9.50
C LEU A 88 1.96 -8.11 9.17
N GLY A 89 2.78 -9.11 9.54
CA GLY A 89 2.52 -10.51 9.22
C GLY A 89 2.84 -10.91 7.78
N ILE A 90 3.69 -10.15 7.09
CA ILE A 90 4.11 -10.43 5.72
C ILE A 90 4.95 -11.72 5.70
N ARG A 91 4.59 -12.66 4.82
CA ARG A 91 5.16 -14.01 4.76
C ARG A 91 6.64 -14.03 4.35
N HIS A 92 6.94 -13.38 3.22
CA HIS A 92 8.30 -13.22 2.73
C HIS A 92 8.53 -11.78 2.30
N HIS A 93 9.76 -11.32 2.43
CA HIS A 93 10.14 -10.01 1.91
C HIS A 93 11.52 -10.04 1.27
N ARG A 94 11.73 -9.12 0.34
CA ARG A 94 13.03 -8.85 -0.28
C ARG A 94 13.24 -7.36 -0.40
N LEU A 95 14.37 -6.89 0.11
CA LEU A 95 14.88 -5.55 -0.11
C LEU A 95 15.95 -5.59 -1.21
N VAL A 96 15.76 -4.81 -2.24
CA VAL A 96 16.72 -4.65 -3.34
C VAL A 96 17.70 -3.53 -2.99
N CYS A 97 19.00 -3.78 -3.24
CA CYS A 97 20.05 -2.79 -3.06
C CYS A 97 20.84 -2.68 -4.38
N ASP A 98 20.18 -2.18 -5.41
CA ASP A 98 20.74 -2.03 -6.75
C ASP A 98 21.16 -0.57 -7.00
N LYS A 99 22.41 -0.35 -7.41
CA LYS A 99 22.92 0.99 -7.75
C LYS A 99 22.16 1.64 -8.92
N LYS A 100 21.49 0.85 -9.76
CA LYS A 100 20.65 1.34 -10.86
C LYS A 100 19.23 1.73 -10.42
N LEU A 101 18.83 1.38 -9.18
CA LEU A 101 17.56 1.78 -8.56
C LEU A 101 17.83 2.60 -7.30
N PRO A 102 18.51 3.76 -7.42
CA PRO A 102 18.83 4.60 -6.26
C PRO A 102 17.55 5.24 -5.70
N ASP A 103 17.51 5.41 -4.37
CA ASP A 103 16.55 6.29 -3.72
C ASP A 103 16.91 7.75 -4.04
N ASN A 104 16.49 8.23 -5.21
CA ASN A 104 16.73 9.58 -5.65
C ASN A 104 15.61 10.03 -6.60
N PRO A 105 14.80 11.05 -6.24
CA PRO A 105 13.66 11.49 -7.04
C PRO A 105 14.06 12.09 -8.40
N ARG A 106 15.35 12.44 -8.60
CA ARG A 106 15.87 12.98 -9.87
C ARG A 106 16.43 11.89 -10.80
N LYS A 107 16.47 10.63 -10.36
CA LYS A 107 17.00 9.52 -11.14
C LYS A 107 15.87 8.64 -11.68
N ILE A 108 15.93 8.36 -12.97
CA ILE A 108 14.98 7.46 -13.61
C ILE A 108 15.46 6.01 -13.41
N TRP A 109 14.56 5.15 -12.95
CA TRP A 109 14.81 3.72 -12.84
C TRP A 109 14.57 3.04 -14.19
N PRO A 110 15.51 2.23 -14.70
CA PRO A 110 15.27 1.47 -15.93
C PRO A 110 14.10 0.50 -15.74
N ALA A 111 13.09 0.59 -16.59
CA ALA A 111 11.86 -0.23 -16.50
C ALA A 111 12.18 -1.73 -16.50
N GLU A 112 13.08 -2.18 -17.38
CA GLU A 112 13.48 -3.59 -17.49
C GLU A 112 14.12 -4.10 -16.19
N ARG A 113 14.78 -3.20 -15.44
CA ARG A 113 15.40 -3.56 -14.17
C ARG A 113 14.35 -3.81 -13.10
N VAL A 114 13.36 -2.93 -12.99
CA VAL A 114 12.19 -3.10 -12.11
C VAL A 114 11.45 -4.39 -12.46
N GLN A 115 11.09 -4.57 -13.74
CA GLN A 115 10.41 -5.75 -14.27
C GLN A 115 11.18 -7.04 -13.94
N SER A 116 12.51 -7.04 -14.11
CA SER A 116 13.36 -8.20 -13.79
C SER A 116 13.24 -8.62 -12.32
N TYR A 117 13.26 -7.65 -11.37
CA TYR A 117 13.08 -7.96 -9.96
C TYR A 117 11.68 -8.44 -9.64
N VAL A 118 10.65 -7.82 -10.22
CA VAL A 118 9.25 -8.23 -10.06
C VAL A 118 9.03 -9.65 -10.57
N CYS A 119 9.46 -9.96 -11.81
CA CYS A 119 9.33 -11.30 -12.38
C CYS A 119 10.04 -12.37 -11.54
N LYS A 120 11.24 -12.06 -11.01
CA LYS A 120 11.95 -12.99 -10.11
C LYS A 120 11.18 -13.22 -8.80
N ALA A 121 10.59 -12.19 -8.22
CA ALA A 121 9.79 -12.31 -7.01
C ALA A 121 8.51 -13.13 -7.25
N VAL A 122 7.78 -12.80 -8.33
CA VAL A 122 6.58 -13.53 -8.77
C VAL A 122 6.84 -15.03 -8.91
N ARG A 123 7.89 -15.39 -9.66
CA ARG A 123 8.26 -16.81 -9.84
C ARG A 123 8.66 -17.48 -8.55
N LYS A 124 9.46 -16.80 -7.72
CA LYS A 124 9.95 -17.33 -6.45
C LYS A 124 8.83 -17.61 -5.44
N TRP A 125 7.84 -16.73 -5.38
CA TRP A 125 6.77 -16.80 -4.38
C TRP A 125 5.45 -17.27 -4.96
N HIS A 126 5.42 -17.64 -6.25
CA HIS A 126 4.24 -18.11 -6.98
C HIS A 126 3.06 -17.14 -6.87
N SER A 127 3.35 -15.83 -6.93
CA SER A 127 2.34 -14.80 -6.79
C SER A 127 1.40 -14.80 -8.00
N LYS A 128 0.10 -14.65 -7.74
CA LYS A 128 -0.96 -14.54 -8.78
C LYS A 128 -1.38 -13.10 -9.02
N THR A 129 -1.16 -12.24 -8.04
CA THR A 129 -1.53 -10.83 -8.11
C THR A 129 -0.38 -9.95 -7.65
N ILE A 130 -0.16 -8.85 -8.36
CA ILE A 130 0.73 -7.76 -7.97
C ILE A 130 -0.12 -6.59 -7.52
N ILE A 131 0.26 -5.94 -6.41
CA ILE A 131 -0.33 -4.68 -5.95
C ILE A 131 0.80 -3.67 -5.81
N SER A 132 0.61 -2.47 -6.38
CA SER A 132 1.59 -1.39 -6.30
C SER A 132 0.91 -0.01 -6.41
N PHE A 133 1.71 1.02 -6.62
CA PHE A 133 1.25 2.40 -6.80
C PHE A 133 0.56 2.60 -8.14
N ASP A 134 -0.29 3.64 -8.22
CA ASP A 134 -0.83 4.15 -9.47
C ASP A 134 0.14 5.15 -10.14
N ILE A 135 -0.24 5.68 -11.29
CA ILE A 135 0.56 6.65 -12.07
C ILE A 135 0.91 7.92 -11.28
N SER A 136 0.09 8.29 -10.31
CA SER A 136 0.30 9.46 -9.46
C SER A 136 1.16 9.16 -8.22
N GLY A 137 1.47 7.88 -7.94
CA GLY A 137 2.40 7.43 -6.90
C GLY A 137 2.09 7.97 -5.50
N VAL A 138 0.82 8.12 -5.14
CA VAL A 138 0.30 8.67 -3.86
C VAL A 138 0.61 10.15 -3.62
N SER A 139 1.77 10.63 -4.00
CA SER A 139 2.23 12.00 -3.75
C SER A 139 3.08 12.57 -4.89
N GLY A 140 3.04 11.98 -6.07
CA GLY A 140 3.91 12.34 -7.18
C GLY A 140 5.37 11.92 -6.97
N HIS A 141 5.65 11.00 -6.03
CA HIS A 141 7.01 10.53 -5.79
C HIS A 141 7.53 9.77 -7.02
N SER A 142 8.61 10.27 -7.61
CA SER A 142 9.15 9.78 -8.89
C SER A 142 9.35 8.26 -8.90
N ASN A 143 9.96 7.68 -7.85
CA ASN A 143 10.21 6.23 -7.80
C ASN A 143 8.90 5.40 -7.75
N HIS A 144 7.83 5.92 -7.11
CA HIS A 144 6.51 5.27 -7.10
C HIS A 144 5.88 5.27 -8.50
N CYS A 145 5.91 6.43 -9.18
CA CYS A 145 5.40 6.57 -10.55
C CYS A 145 6.17 5.66 -11.52
N GLN A 146 7.48 5.52 -11.34
CA GLN A 146 8.32 4.66 -12.18
C GLN A 146 8.03 3.17 -11.99
N ILE A 147 7.65 2.72 -10.78
CA ILE A 147 7.17 1.35 -10.57
C ILE A 147 5.90 1.13 -11.39
N HIS A 148 4.95 2.06 -11.32
CA HIS A 148 3.71 1.97 -12.12
C HIS A 148 4.02 1.86 -13.61
N SER A 149 4.84 2.76 -14.16
CA SER A 149 5.21 2.73 -15.58
C SER A 149 5.86 1.41 -15.98
N ALA A 150 6.80 0.91 -15.15
CA ALA A 150 7.45 -0.37 -15.42
C ALA A 150 6.47 -1.55 -15.40
N LEU A 151 5.46 -1.54 -14.51
CA LEU A 151 4.43 -2.57 -14.47
C LEU A 151 3.46 -2.47 -15.65
N ALA A 152 3.11 -1.25 -16.09
CA ALA A 152 2.25 -1.03 -17.25
C ALA A 152 2.90 -1.50 -18.58
N GLU A 153 4.21 -1.36 -18.68
CA GLU A 153 5.01 -1.80 -19.82
C GLU A 153 5.40 -3.28 -19.75
N MET A 154 5.04 -3.99 -18.67
CA MET A 154 5.38 -5.42 -18.60
C MET A 154 4.71 -6.18 -19.76
N PRO A 155 5.48 -7.01 -20.50
CA PRO A 155 4.88 -7.86 -21.51
C PRO A 155 3.73 -8.65 -20.90
N ARG A 156 2.59 -8.71 -21.58
CA ARG A 156 1.38 -9.48 -21.17
C ARG A 156 1.65 -11.00 -21.07
N GLY A 157 2.86 -11.37 -20.73
CA GLY A 157 3.44 -12.70 -20.85
C GLY A 157 3.50 -13.54 -19.58
N VAL A 158 2.89 -13.13 -18.47
CA VAL A 158 2.63 -14.05 -17.36
C VAL A 158 1.13 -14.35 -17.39
N PRO A 159 0.69 -15.42 -18.09
CA PRO A 159 -0.73 -15.76 -18.19
C PRO A 159 -1.35 -15.90 -16.79
N GLY A 160 -2.49 -15.26 -16.56
CA GLY A 160 -3.20 -15.34 -15.29
C GLY A 160 -2.69 -14.42 -14.18
N MET A 161 -1.80 -13.46 -14.47
CA MET A 161 -1.36 -12.46 -13.51
C MET A 161 -2.28 -11.23 -13.52
N PHE A 162 -2.73 -10.85 -12.33
CA PHE A 162 -3.49 -9.62 -12.12
C PHE A 162 -2.59 -8.54 -11.54
N VAL A 163 -2.74 -7.30 -12.00
CA VAL A 163 -2.04 -6.14 -11.45
C VAL A 163 -3.07 -5.11 -10.99
N TYR A 164 -2.96 -4.70 -9.74
CA TYR A 164 -3.81 -3.68 -9.13
C TYR A 164 -2.97 -2.50 -8.66
N CYS A 165 -3.55 -1.32 -8.79
CA CYS A 165 -2.95 -0.06 -8.38
C CYS A 165 -3.69 0.53 -7.18
N LEU A 166 -2.92 1.01 -6.20
CA LEU A 166 -3.44 1.79 -5.08
C LEU A 166 -3.87 3.17 -5.58
N LYS A 167 -5.13 3.53 -5.35
CA LYS A 167 -5.68 4.81 -5.79
C LYS A 167 -5.04 5.97 -5.04
N THR A 168 -4.50 6.92 -5.80
CA THR A 168 -4.03 8.20 -5.24
C THR A 168 -5.21 9.11 -4.92
N TYR A 169 -5.25 9.65 -3.72
CA TYR A 169 -6.27 10.58 -3.26
C TYR A 169 -5.81 12.04 -3.37
N LYS A 170 -6.72 12.94 -3.76
CA LYS A 170 -6.50 14.38 -3.61
C LYS A 170 -6.30 14.73 -2.12
N PRO A 171 -5.60 15.84 -1.78
CA PRO A 171 -5.21 16.16 -0.40
C PRO A 171 -6.36 16.12 0.61
N LEU A 172 -7.54 16.65 0.26
CA LEU A 172 -8.70 16.62 1.14
C LEU A 172 -9.12 15.19 1.51
N PHE A 173 -9.21 14.30 0.54
CA PHE A 173 -9.56 12.90 0.77
C PHE A 173 -8.42 12.12 1.42
N LYS A 174 -7.17 12.48 1.13
CA LYS A 174 -5.98 11.85 1.71
C LYS A 174 -5.94 12.00 3.23
N TYR A 175 -6.42 13.11 3.77
CA TYR A 175 -6.35 13.43 5.21
C TYR A 175 -7.72 13.48 5.90
N CYS A 176 -8.77 13.01 5.26
CA CYS A 176 -10.10 12.91 5.84
C CYS A 176 -10.71 11.52 5.58
N THR A 177 -10.36 10.57 6.44
CA THR A 177 -10.83 9.17 6.32
C THR A 177 -12.35 9.03 6.20
N PRO A 178 -13.20 9.77 6.95
CA PRO A 178 -14.64 9.69 6.78
C PRO A 178 -15.12 9.95 5.35
N LEU A 179 -14.50 10.92 4.64
CA LEU A 179 -14.86 11.22 3.24
C LEU A 179 -14.50 10.07 2.30
N ILE A 180 -13.37 9.39 2.53
CA ILE A 180 -13.00 8.22 1.71
C ILE A 180 -13.92 7.03 1.99
N VAL A 181 -14.29 6.79 3.24
CA VAL A 181 -15.24 5.72 3.58
C VAL A 181 -16.57 5.96 2.88
N LEU A 182 -17.11 7.18 2.93
CA LEU A 182 -18.35 7.56 2.26
C LEU A 182 -18.22 7.42 0.74
N LEU A 183 -17.15 7.94 0.15
CA LEU A 183 -16.90 7.85 -1.30
C LEU A 183 -16.78 6.39 -1.76
N ALA A 184 -16.03 5.56 -1.04
CA ALA A 184 -15.86 4.15 -1.36
C ALA A 184 -17.18 3.37 -1.31
N PHE A 185 -18.07 3.74 -0.39
CA PHE A 185 -19.41 3.19 -0.30
C PHE A 185 -20.30 3.63 -1.46
N CYS A 186 -20.34 4.95 -1.77
CA CYS A 186 -21.19 5.51 -2.83
C CYS A 186 -20.77 5.08 -4.25
N LEU A 187 -19.48 4.78 -4.46
CA LEU A 187 -18.94 4.42 -5.78
C LEU A 187 -18.89 2.92 -6.04
N GLU A 188 -19.43 2.09 -5.14
CA GLU A 188 -19.47 0.62 -5.25
C GLU A 188 -18.13 0.01 -5.73
N HIS A 189 -17.01 0.51 -5.20
CA HIS A 189 -15.70 -0.01 -5.56
C HIS A 189 -15.55 -1.46 -5.13
N GLU A 190 -15.24 -2.34 -6.08
CA GLU A 190 -15.10 -3.78 -5.85
C GLU A 190 -13.92 -4.13 -4.93
N HIS A 191 -12.87 -3.30 -4.92
CA HIS A 191 -11.61 -3.58 -4.22
C HIS A 191 -11.32 -2.53 -3.14
N VAL A 192 -12.19 -2.48 -2.14
CA VAL A 192 -12.02 -1.64 -0.93
C VAL A 192 -11.53 -2.50 0.21
N PHE A 193 -10.44 -2.07 0.85
CA PHE A 193 -9.81 -2.75 1.96
C PHE A 193 -9.73 -1.84 3.17
N CYS A 194 -10.38 -2.22 4.25
CA CYS A 194 -10.31 -1.52 5.53
C CYS A 194 -9.47 -2.33 6.52
N VAL A 195 -8.74 -1.64 7.39
CA VAL A 195 -8.02 -2.33 8.48
C VAL A 195 -9.03 -3.10 9.33
N PRO A 196 -8.81 -4.40 9.59
CA PRO A 196 -9.68 -5.18 10.47
C PRO A 196 -9.71 -4.60 11.88
N PHE A 197 -10.85 -4.69 12.56
CA PHE A 197 -11.01 -4.18 13.93
C PHE A 197 -9.91 -4.67 14.89
N THR A 198 -9.61 -5.97 14.83
CA THR A 198 -8.56 -6.61 15.66
C THR A 198 -7.14 -6.14 15.33
N GLY A 199 -6.95 -5.51 14.17
CA GLY A 199 -5.66 -5.02 13.69
C GLY A 199 -5.53 -3.49 13.62
N THR A 200 -6.47 -2.72 14.21
CA THR A 200 -6.55 -1.25 14.03
C THR A 200 -5.26 -0.50 14.35
N LEU A 201 -4.50 -0.93 15.35
CA LEU A 201 -3.23 -0.31 15.73
C LEU A 201 -2.00 -0.93 15.03
N THR A 202 -2.18 -1.98 14.23
CA THR A 202 -1.06 -2.67 13.59
C THR A 202 -0.30 -1.79 12.59
N PRO A 203 -0.94 -0.96 11.73
CA PRO A 203 -0.24 -0.03 10.86
C PRO A 203 0.64 0.95 11.64
N HIS A 204 0.12 1.48 12.76
CA HIS A 204 0.84 2.41 13.64
C HIS A 204 2.06 1.74 14.28
N LYS A 205 1.90 0.52 14.81
CA LYS A 205 3.01 -0.26 15.40
C LYS A 205 4.10 -0.55 14.36
N ALA A 206 3.71 -0.86 13.12
CA ALA A 206 4.64 -1.08 12.02
C ALA A 206 5.39 0.21 11.65
N MET A 207 4.68 1.35 11.51
CA MET A 207 5.29 2.65 11.23
C MET A 207 6.26 3.10 12.32
N LEU A 208 5.96 2.83 13.60
CA LEU A 208 6.85 3.14 14.73
C LEU A 208 8.17 2.33 14.70
N GLN A 209 8.31 1.30 13.87
CA GLN A 209 9.59 0.61 13.65
C GLN A 209 10.54 1.42 12.75
N HIS A 210 10.01 2.27 11.89
CA HIS A 210 10.78 3.13 10.98
C HIS A 210 11.25 4.41 11.69
N ARG A 211 11.97 4.25 12.81
CA ARG A 211 12.40 5.35 13.70
C ARG A 211 13.19 6.42 12.97
N SER A 212 14.03 6.04 12.00
CA SER A 212 14.79 6.99 11.18
C SER A 212 13.92 7.90 10.31
N GLN A 213 12.62 7.54 10.12
CA GLN A 213 11.64 8.26 9.31
C GLN A 213 10.57 8.99 10.14
N LEU A 214 10.60 8.87 11.48
CA LEU A 214 9.62 9.47 12.39
C LEU A 214 9.90 10.95 12.65
N LEU A 215 9.67 11.78 11.65
CA LEU A 215 9.63 13.24 11.81
C LEU A 215 8.26 13.66 12.37
N TRP A 216 8.16 14.88 12.94
CA TRP A 216 6.93 15.35 13.58
C TRP A 216 5.66 15.19 12.72
N PHE A 217 5.74 15.46 11.40
CA PHE A 217 4.62 15.34 10.47
C PHE A 217 4.22 13.88 10.21
N ARG A 218 5.09 12.88 10.49
CA ARG A 218 4.74 11.47 10.38
C ARG A 218 3.75 11.04 11.46
N TYR A 219 3.81 11.64 12.64
CA TYR A 219 2.80 11.40 13.67
C TYR A 219 1.43 11.92 13.25
N LEU A 220 1.38 13.12 12.63
CA LEU A 220 0.13 13.63 12.04
C LEU A 220 -0.36 12.72 10.91
N TYR A 221 0.56 12.25 10.07
CA TYR A 221 0.22 11.29 9.00
C TYR A 221 -0.43 10.04 9.57
N MET A 222 0.14 9.42 10.60
CA MET A 222 -0.42 8.23 11.23
C MET A 222 -1.85 8.43 11.76
N VAL A 223 -2.18 9.63 12.22
CA VAL A 223 -3.52 9.94 12.75
C VAL A 223 -4.51 10.26 11.62
N PHE A 224 -4.12 11.08 10.65
CA PHE A 224 -5.05 11.67 9.70
C PHE A 224 -5.05 11.03 8.31
N ALA A 225 -3.97 10.33 7.92
CA ALA A 225 -3.89 9.81 6.56
C ALA A 225 -4.84 8.62 6.35
N SER A 226 -5.73 8.75 5.39
CA SER A 226 -6.70 7.71 5.02
C SER A 226 -6.03 6.39 4.65
N TYR A 227 -4.81 6.41 4.10
CA TYR A 227 -4.05 5.21 3.77
C TYR A 227 -3.68 4.33 4.97
N MET A 228 -3.70 4.88 6.19
CA MET A 228 -3.51 4.10 7.41
C MET A 228 -4.72 3.23 7.76
N TYR A 229 -5.88 3.52 7.18
CA TYR A 229 -7.17 2.93 7.57
C TYR A 229 -7.90 2.25 6.42
N ILE A 230 -7.79 2.79 5.19
CA ILE A 230 -8.54 2.31 4.03
C ILE A 230 -7.70 2.40 2.75
N ASN A 231 -7.73 1.35 1.95
CA ASN A 231 -7.20 1.33 0.59
C ASN A 231 -8.31 1.05 -0.43
N VAL A 232 -8.25 1.73 -1.54
CA VAL A 232 -9.05 1.44 -2.73
C VAL A 232 -8.09 1.05 -3.84
N LEU A 233 -8.30 -0.12 -4.42
CA LEU A 233 -7.51 -0.62 -5.53
C LEU A 233 -8.35 -0.65 -6.81
N PHE A 234 -7.68 -0.53 -7.95
CA PHE A 234 -8.28 -0.73 -9.28
C PHE A 234 -7.30 -1.50 -10.17
N PRO A 235 -7.81 -2.25 -11.16
CA PRO A 235 -6.97 -2.97 -12.11
C PRO A 235 -6.14 -1.98 -12.95
N LEU A 236 -4.86 -2.31 -13.20
CA LEU A 236 -3.94 -1.48 -13.99
C LEU A 236 -4.53 -1.10 -15.37
N ASN A 237 -5.23 -2.03 -16.02
CA ASN A 237 -5.79 -1.83 -17.37
C ASN A 237 -7.02 -0.88 -17.43
N ARG A 238 -7.52 -0.40 -16.27
CA ARG A 238 -8.68 0.54 -16.22
C ARG A 238 -8.29 2.01 -16.39
N MET A 239 -7.01 2.37 -16.32
CA MET A 239 -6.55 3.77 -16.39
C MET A 239 -6.23 4.26 -17.81
N GLU A 240 -6.31 3.40 -18.82
CA GLU A 240 -6.04 3.74 -20.22
C GLU A 240 -7.30 4.16 -21.02
N ARG A 241 -8.41 4.51 -20.31
CA ARG A 241 -9.64 5.00 -20.97
C ARG A 241 -10.11 6.32 -20.41
#